data_3ffa8fcb79fcd677b8d44224a8cde5db
#
_entry.id   3ffa8fcb79fcd677b8d44224a8cde5db
#
_cell.length_a   1.000
_cell.length_b   1.000
_cell.length_c   1.000
_cell.angle_alpha   90.00
_cell.angle_beta   90.00
_cell.angle_gamma   90.00
#
_symmetry.space_group_name_H-M   'P 1'
#
loop_
_entity.id
_entity.type
_entity.pdbx_description
1 polymer ?
#
loop_
_entity_poly.entity_id
_entity_poly.type
_entity_poly.pdbx_seq_one_letter_code
_entity_poly.pdbx_strand_id
1 'polypeptide(L)'
;MSATVLILPGIGNSGPQHWQSIWEQSHPKFVRIQQRDWDNPVCDEWGAAIEDAVRCATLDVVLVAHSLACLAVAHWAARAHAPIKAALLVAVPNSNGSNFPKEAVGFSETPTQPFSFPSTVVISADDPYGSSEHSERLARAWGSRVVKIGNCGHINASSGLGAWPEGYELLKQLRG
;
A
#
# COMPACT_ATOMS: atom_id res chain seq x y z
N MET A 1 -18.63 -9.46 10.57
CA MET A 1 -18.02 -10.43 9.61
C MET A 1 -16.60 -9.99 9.29
N SER A 2 -15.67 -10.92 9.11
CA SER A 2 -14.25 -10.61 8.87
C SER A 2 -14.07 -10.05 7.43
N ALA A 3 -13.55 -8.83 7.28
CA ALA A 3 -13.25 -8.22 5.99
C ALA A 3 -12.24 -9.04 5.16
N THR A 4 -12.38 -9.00 3.84
CA THR A 4 -11.35 -9.47 2.90
C THR A 4 -10.18 -8.50 2.93
N VAL A 5 -8.96 -9.02 3.02
CA VAL A 5 -7.74 -8.23 2.93
C VAL A 5 -7.14 -8.42 1.54
N LEU A 6 -7.02 -7.34 0.78
CA LEU A 6 -6.33 -7.35 -0.49
C LEU A 6 -4.89 -6.88 -0.29
N ILE A 7 -3.95 -7.73 -0.63
CA ILE A 7 -2.51 -7.48 -0.55
C ILE A 7 -2.05 -6.86 -1.88
N LEU A 8 -1.44 -5.68 -1.79
CA LEU A 8 -0.95 -4.92 -2.93
C LEU A 8 0.58 -4.74 -2.82
N PRO A 9 1.37 -5.65 -3.40
CA PRO A 9 2.82 -5.49 -3.47
C PRO A 9 3.24 -4.29 -4.32
N GLY A 10 4.45 -3.79 -4.05
CA GLY A 10 5.11 -2.79 -4.88
C GLY A 10 5.79 -3.40 -6.12
N ILE A 11 6.64 -2.59 -6.79
CA ILE A 11 7.45 -3.03 -7.94
C ILE A 11 8.26 -4.28 -7.59
N GLY A 12 8.40 -5.20 -8.54
CA GLY A 12 9.11 -6.46 -8.36
C GLY A 12 8.34 -7.50 -7.53
N ASN A 13 7.08 -7.22 -7.13
CA ASN A 13 6.28 -8.08 -6.25
C ASN A 13 6.89 -8.18 -4.83
N SER A 14 6.23 -8.89 -3.92
CA SER A 14 6.75 -9.19 -2.58
C SER A 14 7.18 -10.65 -2.52
N GLY A 15 8.48 -10.87 -2.31
CA GLY A 15 9.04 -12.22 -2.20
C GLY A 15 8.62 -12.95 -0.91
N PRO A 16 9.02 -14.23 -0.74
CA PRO A 16 8.52 -15.08 0.34
C PRO A 16 8.90 -14.60 1.75
N GLN A 17 9.97 -13.83 1.89
CA GLN A 17 10.42 -13.26 3.17
C GLN A 17 9.80 -11.88 3.48
N HIS A 18 9.01 -11.34 2.58
CA HIS A 18 8.31 -10.08 2.79
C HIS A 18 7.10 -10.29 3.70
N TRP A 19 6.84 -9.37 4.64
CA TRP A 19 5.73 -9.47 5.60
C TRP A 19 4.37 -9.64 4.91
N GLN A 20 4.13 -9.03 3.75
CA GLN A 20 2.90 -9.23 2.98
C GLN A 20 2.72 -10.70 2.57
N SER A 21 3.78 -11.36 2.11
CA SER A 21 3.74 -12.77 1.72
C SER A 21 3.55 -13.70 2.92
N ILE A 22 4.17 -13.37 4.05
CA ILE A 22 4.00 -14.12 5.30
C ILE A 22 2.55 -14.01 5.81
N TRP A 23 1.96 -12.80 5.73
CA TRP A 23 0.56 -12.60 6.12
C TRP A 23 -0.39 -13.39 5.21
N GLU A 24 -0.18 -13.33 3.89
CA GLU A 24 -0.98 -14.06 2.90
C GLU A 24 -0.98 -15.57 3.17
N GLN A 25 0.20 -16.14 3.43
CA GLN A 25 0.35 -17.58 3.74
C GLN A 25 -0.35 -17.97 5.04
N SER A 26 -0.40 -17.07 6.02
CA SER A 26 -0.95 -17.34 7.35
C SER A 26 -2.46 -17.12 7.46
N HIS A 27 -3.09 -16.49 6.45
CA HIS A 27 -4.47 -16.05 6.53
C HIS A 27 -5.24 -16.34 5.22
N PRO A 28 -6.15 -17.32 5.18
CA PRO A 28 -6.82 -17.77 3.96
C PRO A 28 -7.75 -16.71 3.31
N LYS A 29 -8.05 -15.62 4.02
CA LYS A 29 -8.85 -14.49 3.51
C LYS A 29 -7.99 -13.31 3.02
N PHE A 30 -6.67 -13.48 2.99
CA PHE A 30 -5.77 -12.48 2.44
C PHE A 30 -5.48 -12.87 1.00
N VAL A 31 -5.80 -11.97 0.07
CA VAL A 31 -5.72 -12.23 -1.37
C VAL A 31 -4.80 -11.21 -2.02
N ARG A 32 -3.78 -11.69 -2.71
CA ARG A 32 -2.86 -10.83 -3.47
C ARG A 32 -3.52 -10.40 -4.77
N ILE A 33 -3.55 -9.10 -5.02
CA ILE A 33 -3.90 -8.55 -6.33
C ILE A 33 -2.77 -8.90 -7.30
N GLN A 34 -3.11 -9.51 -8.43
CA GLN A 34 -2.15 -9.83 -9.47
C GLN A 34 -1.98 -8.66 -10.42
N GLN A 35 -0.75 -8.36 -10.78
CA GLN A 35 -0.42 -7.36 -11.79
C GLN A 35 0.06 -8.07 -13.08
N ARG A 36 -0.19 -7.45 -14.23
CA ARG A 36 0.27 -7.96 -15.52
C ARG A 36 1.79 -8.00 -15.60
N ASP A 37 2.42 -6.95 -15.11
CA ASP A 37 3.88 -6.79 -15.10
C ASP A 37 4.32 -6.13 -13.79
N TRP A 38 5.16 -6.84 -13.05
CA TRP A 38 5.67 -6.36 -11.76
C TRP A 38 6.90 -5.47 -11.91
N ASP A 39 7.62 -5.60 -13.01
CA ASP A 39 8.90 -4.92 -13.23
C ASP A 39 8.75 -3.66 -14.06
N ASN A 40 7.68 -3.57 -14.89
CA ASN A 40 7.34 -2.40 -15.68
C ASN A 40 5.90 -1.92 -15.35
N PRO A 41 5.67 -1.37 -14.16
CA PRO A 41 4.34 -1.01 -13.71
C PRO A 41 3.76 0.18 -14.48
N VAL A 42 2.49 0.05 -14.86
CA VAL A 42 1.69 1.13 -15.44
C VAL A 42 0.56 1.49 -14.47
N CYS A 43 0.49 2.76 -14.07
CA CYS A 43 -0.42 3.22 -13.02
C CYS A 43 -1.89 2.89 -13.30
N ASP A 44 -2.35 3.13 -14.54
CA ASP A 44 -3.73 2.87 -14.93
C ASP A 44 -4.07 1.37 -14.90
N GLU A 45 -3.14 0.49 -15.28
CA GLU A 45 -3.32 -0.96 -15.19
C GLU A 45 -3.39 -1.43 -13.73
N TRP A 46 -2.51 -0.87 -12.87
CA TRP A 46 -2.53 -1.20 -11.44
C TRP A 46 -3.80 -0.70 -10.76
N GLY A 47 -4.29 0.49 -11.14
CA GLY A 47 -5.57 1.02 -10.69
C GLY A 47 -6.76 0.17 -11.12
N ALA A 48 -6.77 -0.31 -12.37
CA ALA A 48 -7.80 -1.22 -12.89
C ALA A 48 -7.80 -2.55 -12.14
N ALA A 49 -6.63 -3.13 -11.85
CA ALA A 49 -6.51 -4.36 -11.08
C ALA A 49 -7.05 -4.19 -9.63
N ILE A 50 -6.84 -3.02 -9.01
CA ILE A 50 -7.43 -2.70 -7.70
C ILE A 50 -8.97 -2.67 -7.81
N GLU A 51 -9.52 -1.95 -8.78
CA GLU A 51 -10.97 -1.81 -8.96
C GLU A 51 -11.64 -3.17 -9.19
N ASP A 52 -11.07 -4.00 -10.07
CA ASP A 52 -11.58 -5.33 -10.37
C ASP A 52 -11.58 -6.24 -9.12
N ALA A 53 -10.47 -6.24 -8.37
CA ALA A 53 -10.37 -7.03 -7.15
C ALA A 53 -11.36 -6.58 -6.06
N VAL A 54 -11.56 -5.27 -5.90
CA VAL A 54 -12.53 -4.72 -4.95
C VAL A 54 -13.95 -5.10 -5.36
N ARG A 55 -14.30 -4.98 -6.65
CA ARG A 55 -15.64 -5.35 -7.15
C ARG A 55 -15.93 -6.85 -7.07
N CYS A 56 -14.91 -7.69 -7.20
CA CYS A 56 -15.07 -9.14 -7.07
C CYS A 56 -15.18 -9.62 -5.61
N ALA A 57 -14.83 -8.77 -4.64
CA ALA A 57 -14.91 -9.14 -3.24
C ALA A 57 -16.38 -9.22 -2.76
N THR A 58 -16.71 -10.27 -2.01
CA THR A 58 -18.07 -10.51 -1.47
C THR A 58 -18.27 -9.92 -0.07
N LEU A 59 -17.20 -9.43 0.55
CA LEU A 59 -17.18 -8.85 1.89
C LEU A 59 -16.55 -7.46 1.83
N ASP A 60 -16.68 -6.71 2.93
CA ASP A 60 -15.93 -5.47 3.10
C ASP A 60 -14.45 -5.67 2.81
N VAL A 61 -13.83 -4.72 2.14
CA VAL A 61 -12.43 -4.81 1.70
C VAL A 61 -11.53 -3.89 2.54
N VAL A 62 -10.39 -4.40 2.96
CA VAL A 62 -9.28 -3.60 3.47
C VAL A 62 -8.08 -3.78 2.53
N LEU A 63 -7.55 -2.68 2.01
CA LEU A 63 -6.34 -2.69 1.18
C LEU A 63 -5.09 -2.66 2.07
N VAL A 64 -4.07 -3.44 1.72
CA VAL A 64 -2.75 -3.44 2.36
C VAL A 64 -1.70 -3.22 1.29
N ALA A 65 -1.32 -1.98 1.08
CA ALA A 65 -0.39 -1.58 0.03
C ALA A 65 1.01 -1.30 0.58
N HIS A 66 2.02 -1.69 -0.19
CA HIS A 66 3.42 -1.42 0.08
C HIS A 66 4.06 -0.65 -1.09
N SER A 67 4.88 0.37 -0.76
CA SER A 67 5.71 1.08 -1.73
C SER A 67 4.88 1.68 -2.88
N LEU A 68 5.23 1.38 -4.14
CA LEU A 68 4.58 1.90 -5.34
C LEU A 68 3.07 1.65 -5.35
N ALA A 69 2.60 0.55 -4.75
CA ALA A 69 1.18 0.26 -4.65
C ALA A 69 0.41 1.30 -3.82
N CYS A 70 1.07 2.02 -2.90
CA CYS A 70 0.44 3.13 -2.18
C CYS A 70 0.07 4.27 -3.13
N LEU A 71 0.92 4.55 -4.12
CA LEU A 71 0.63 5.55 -5.16
C LEU A 71 -0.48 5.06 -6.09
N ALA A 72 -0.49 3.77 -6.45
CA ALA A 72 -1.58 3.19 -7.22
C ALA A 72 -2.93 3.34 -6.49
N VAL A 73 -2.97 3.12 -5.18
CA VAL A 73 -4.18 3.36 -4.35
C VAL A 73 -4.59 4.84 -4.40
N ALA A 74 -3.64 5.78 -4.29
CA ALA A 74 -3.95 7.20 -4.35
C ALA A 74 -4.55 7.62 -5.71
N HIS A 75 -3.96 7.14 -6.82
CA HIS A 75 -4.49 7.40 -8.16
C HIS A 75 -5.86 6.75 -8.40
N TRP A 76 -6.06 5.53 -7.92
CA TRP A 76 -7.35 4.84 -7.97
C TRP A 76 -8.42 5.58 -7.15
N ALA A 77 -8.08 5.97 -5.91
CA ALA A 77 -9.00 6.67 -5.01
C ALA A 77 -9.37 8.09 -5.48
N ALA A 78 -8.56 8.72 -6.32
CA ALA A 78 -8.86 10.02 -6.91
C ALA A 78 -9.91 9.96 -8.04
N ARG A 79 -10.30 8.76 -8.46
CA ARG A 79 -11.33 8.51 -9.48
C ARG A 79 -12.60 7.97 -8.81
N ALA A 80 -13.70 7.85 -9.57
CA ALA A 80 -14.86 7.10 -9.11
C ALA A 80 -14.48 5.63 -8.93
N HIS A 81 -14.66 5.10 -7.72
CA HIS A 81 -14.22 3.74 -7.36
C HIS A 81 -15.27 3.00 -6.53
N ALA A 82 -15.16 1.68 -6.47
CA ALA A 82 -15.96 0.86 -5.58
C ALA A 82 -15.60 1.15 -4.10
N PRO A 83 -16.57 1.07 -3.17
CA PRO A 83 -16.31 1.37 -1.76
C PRO A 83 -15.42 0.32 -1.11
N ILE A 84 -14.55 0.77 -0.20
CA ILE A 84 -13.76 -0.09 0.67
C ILE A 84 -13.91 0.32 2.13
N LYS A 85 -13.59 -0.58 3.04
CA LYS A 85 -13.65 -0.31 4.48
C LYS A 85 -12.50 0.56 4.96
N ALA A 86 -11.27 0.27 4.53
CA ALA A 86 -10.07 0.98 4.96
C ALA A 86 -8.84 0.65 4.11
N ALA A 87 -7.73 1.39 4.30
CA ALA A 87 -6.44 1.08 3.70
C ALA A 87 -5.27 1.24 4.69
N LEU A 88 -4.33 0.29 4.66
CA LEU A 88 -3.01 0.37 5.29
C LEU A 88 -1.97 0.64 4.19
N LEU A 89 -1.29 1.78 4.27
CA LEU A 89 -0.34 2.26 3.27
C LEU A 89 1.06 2.30 3.89
N VAL A 90 1.96 1.47 3.41
CA VAL A 90 3.27 1.25 4.05
C VAL A 90 4.40 1.68 3.13
N ALA A 91 5.31 2.52 3.63
CA ALA A 91 6.50 2.99 2.91
C ALA A 91 6.16 3.71 1.59
N VAL A 92 5.40 4.79 1.68
CA VAL A 92 4.96 5.58 0.51
C VAL A 92 6.16 6.24 -0.18
N PRO A 93 6.45 5.92 -1.45
CA PRO A 93 7.59 6.51 -2.15
C PRO A 93 7.29 7.92 -2.67
N ASN A 94 8.35 8.68 -2.93
CA ASN A 94 8.27 9.97 -3.60
C ASN A 94 8.41 9.79 -5.11
N SER A 95 7.34 10.00 -5.88
CA SER A 95 7.33 9.88 -7.34
C SER A 95 8.29 10.84 -8.05
N ASN A 96 8.73 11.91 -7.37
CA ASN A 96 9.72 12.86 -7.86
C ASN A 96 11.10 12.66 -7.21
N GLY A 97 11.29 11.61 -6.42
CA GLY A 97 12.56 11.30 -5.77
C GLY A 97 13.58 10.72 -6.75
N SER A 98 14.88 10.95 -6.47
CA SER A 98 15.98 10.44 -7.32
C SER A 98 16.03 8.90 -7.40
N ASN A 99 15.49 8.22 -6.40
CA ASN A 99 15.46 6.76 -6.33
C ASN A 99 14.14 6.16 -6.87
N PHE A 100 13.25 7.00 -7.40
CA PHE A 100 12.00 6.49 -7.97
C PHE A 100 12.28 5.67 -9.24
N PRO A 101 11.69 4.46 -9.39
CA PRO A 101 11.97 3.60 -10.54
C PRO A 101 11.51 4.23 -11.85
N LYS A 102 12.42 4.28 -12.83
CA LYS A 102 12.18 4.86 -14.15
C LYS A 102 11.18 4.04 -14.98
N GLU A 103 11.06 2.76 -14.66
CA GLU A 103 10.15 1.80 -15.28
C GLU A 103 8.70 2.04 -14.88
N ALA A 104 8.46 2.76 -13.78
CA ALA A 104 7.11 3.06 -13.29
C ALA A 104 6.47 4.23 -14.07
N VAL A 105 5.50 3.92 -14.91
CA VAL A 105 4.85 4.87 -15.80
C VAL A 105 3.50 5.33 -15.23
N GLY A 106 3.24 6.65 -15.28
CA GLY A 106 1.95 7.24 -14.90
C GLY A 106 1.76 7.47 -13.39
N PHE A 107 2.81 7.30 -12.57
CA PHE A 107 2.77 7.54 -11.12
C PHE A 107 3.23 8.95 -10.70
N SER A 108 3.64 9.78 -11.64
CA SER A 108 3.95 11.20 -11.38
C SER A 108 2.68 11.94 -10.93
N GLU A 109 2.87 13.10 -10.28
CA GLU A 109 1.75 13.92 -9.81
C GLU A 109 0.79 13.15 -8.89
N THR A 110 1.35 12.57 -7.82
CA THR A 110 0.57 11.86 -6.80
C THR A 110 -0.65 12.67 -6.35
N PRO A 111 -1.87 12.14 -6.48
CA PRO A 111 -3.09 12.81 -6.04
C PRO A 111 -3.07 13.13 -4.54
N THR A 112 -3.57 14.33 -4.20
CA THR A 112 -3.57 14.85 -2.82
C THR A 112 -4.98 15.08 -2.27
N GLN A 113 -6.02 14.56 -2.93
CA GLN A 113 -7.38 14.62 -2.42
C GLN A 113 -7.55 13.71 -1.21
N PRO A 114 -8.37 14.11 -0.21
CA PRO A 114 -8.72 13.25 0.90
C PRO A 114 -9.35 11.94 0.42
N PHE A 115 -8.98 10.83 1.04
CA PHE A 115 -9.64 9.55 0.79
C PHE A 115 -11.06 9.53 1.35
N SER A 116 -11.96 8.84 0.69
CA SER A 116 -13.34 8.62 1.14
C SER A 116 -13.46 7.49 2.17
N PHE A 117 -12.35 6.89 2.57
CA PHE A 117 -12.26 5.77 3.51
C PHE A 117 -11.15 6.01 4.55
N PRO A 118 -11.26 5.45 5.76
CA PRO A 118 -10.22 5.50 6.77
C PRO A 118 -8.91 4.87 6.28
N SER A 119 -7.78 5.50 6.61
CA SER A 119 -6.47 4.97 6.20
C SER A 119 -5.38 5.27 7.23
N THR A 120 -4.35 4.42 7.22
CA THR A 120 -3.15 4.59 8.03
C THR A 120 -1.92 4.54 7.13
N VAL A 121 -1.06 5.55 7.24
CA VAL A 121 0.24 5.59 6.57
C VAL A 121 1.33 5.24 7.58
N VAL A 122 2.12 4.21 7.27
CA VAL A 122 3.25 3.76 8.09
C VAL A 122 4.55 4.26 7.49
N ILE A 123 5.35 4.95 8.29
CA ILE A 123 6.54 5.69 7.89
C ILE A 123 7.78 5.16 8.61
N SER A 124 8.81 4.84 7.84
CA SER A 124 10.18 4.63 8.33
C SER A 124 10.99 5.92 8.21
N ALA A 125 11.82 6.21 9.21
CA ALA A 125 12.59 7.45 9.26
C ALA A 125 13.77 7.48 8.27
N ASP A 126 14.24 6.32 7.84
CA ASP A 126 15.39 6.13 6.94
C ASP A 126 15.02 5.46 5.60
N ASP A 127 13.76 5.59 5.18
CA ASP A 127 13.32 5.05 3.88
C ASP A 127 14.01 5.79 2.72
N PRO A 128 14.80 5.10 1.88
CA PRO A 128 15.53 5.72 0.78
C PRO A 128 14.63 6.20 -0.37
N TYR A 129 13.38 5.76 -0.43
CA TYR A 129 12.45 6.09 -1.52
C TYR A 129 11.46 7.21 -1.17
N GLY A 130 11.29 7.53 0.12
CA GLY A 130 10.37 8.58 0.55
C GLY A 130 10.69 9.08 1.95
N SER A 131 11.11 10.35 2.08
CA SER A 131 11.39 10.94 3.38
C SER A 131 10.16 10.97 4.28
N SER A 132 10.38 10.99 5.61
CA SER A 132 9.29 11.13 6.58
C SER A 132 8.41 12.34 6.29
N GLU A 133 9.02 13.49 5.97
CA GLU A 133 8.29 14.73 5.65
C GLU A 133 7.40 14.59 4.42
N HIS A 134 7.89 13.91 3.37
CA HIS A 134 7.12 13.64 2.17
C HIS A 134 5.90 12.77 2.49
N SER A 135 6.12 11.67 3.20
CA SER A 135 5.05 10.72 3.56
C SER A 135 4.03 11.33 4.52
N GLU A 136 4.47 12.16 5.48
CA GLU A 136 3.57 12.90 6.39
C GLU A 136 2.72 13.93 5.63
N ARG A 137 3.30 14.63 4.65
CA ARG A 137 2.57 15.59 3.81
C ARG A 137 1.46 14.90 3.03
N LEU A 138 1.75 13.76 2.40
CA LEU A 138 0.75 12.97 1.68
C LEU A 138 -0.30 12.41 2.63
N ALA A 139 0.10 11.82 3.75
CA ALA A 139 -0.82 11.29 4.75
C ALA A 139 -1.80 12.36 5.24
N ARG A 140 -1.32 13.57 5.50
CA ARG A 140 -2.17 14.71 5.90
C ARG A 140 -3.15 15.10 4.80
N ALA A 141 -2.70 15.15 3.55
CA ALA A 141 -3.55 15.49 2.41
C ALA A 141 -4.65 14.43 2.20
N TRP A 142 -4.32 13.15 2.38
CA TRP A 142 -5.27 12.03 2.28
C TRP A 142 -6.21 11.88 3.48
N GLY A 143 -5.97 12.62 4.58
CA GLY A 143 -6.71 12.46 5.84
C GLY A 143 -6.35 11.17 6.58
N SER A 144 -5.17 10.63 6.34
CA SER A 144 -4.69 9.37 6.92
C SER A 144 -4.10 9.57 8.31
N ARG A 145 -4.28 8.57 9.18
CA ARG A 145 -3.50 8.46 10.42
C ARG A 145 -2.04 8.17 10.09
N VAL A 146 -1.12 8.82 10.79
CA VAL A 146 0.33 8.57 10.66
C VAL A 146 0.83 7.67 11.78
N VAL A 147 1.63 6.66 11.43
CA VAL A 147 2.37 5.81 12.37
C VAL A 147 3.84 5.80 11.97
N LYS A 148 4.72 6.24 12.85
CA LYS A 148 6.18 6.22 12.66
C LYS A 148 6.76 5.03 13.41
N ILE A 149 7.61 4.25 12.74
CA ILE A 149 8.18 3.02 13.31
C ILE A 149 9.70 3.07 13.48
N GLY A 150 10.29 4.27 13.42
CA GLY A 150 11.74 4.45 13.52
C GLY A 150 12.48 4.09 12.25
N ASN A 151 13.72 3.64 12.35
CA ASN A 151 14.59 3.29 11.24
C ASN A 151 14.36 1.82 10.84
N CYS A 152 13.56 1.61 9.81
CA CYS A 152 13.21 0.29 9.28
C CYS A 152 13.45 0.18 7.76
N GLY A 153 14.27 1.06 7.19
CA GLY A 153 14.52 1.11 5.75
C GLY A 153 13.22 1.25 4.96
N HIS A 154 13.06 0.51 3.88
CA HIS A 154 11.85 0.55 3.04
C HIS A 154 10.72 -0.37 3.54
N ILE A 155 10.76 -0.81 4.78
CA ILE A 155 9.76 -1.71 5.40
C ILE A 155 9.46 -2.92 4.49
N ASN A 156 10.51 -3.52 3.96
CA ASN A 156 10.46 -4.67 3.05
C ASN A 156 11.15 -5.91 3.66
N ALA A 157 11.42 -6.93 2.85
CA ALA A 157 12.10 -8.14 3.30
C ALA A 157 13.47 -7.87 3.93
N SER A 158 14.23 -6.88 3.39
CA SER A 158 15.55 -6.49 3.92
C SER A 158 15.49 -5.79 5.29
N SER A 159 14.31 -5.34 5.70
CA SER A 159 14.10 -4.71 7.02
C SER A 159 14.09 -5.71 8.17
N GLY A 160 14.06 -7.01 7.89
CA GLY A 160 14.14 -8.06 8.89
C GLY A 160 12.94 -8.16 9.84
N LEU A 161 11.77 -7.65 9.44
CA LEU A 161 10.57 -7.60 10.29
C LEU A 161 9.86 -8.95 10.42
N GLY A 162 10.17 -9.92 9.55
CA GLY A 162 9.48 -11.23 9.54
C GLY A 162 7.97 -11.06 9.34
N ALA A 163 7.17 -11.64 10.23
CA ALA A 163 5.71 -11.52 10.20
C ALA A 163 5.19 -10.14 10.64
N TRP A 164 6.04 -9.26 11.08
CA TRP A 164 5.74 -7.89 11.51
C TRP A 164 4.49 -7.76 12.39
N PRO A 165 4.54 -8.26 13.64
CA PRO A 165 3.37 -8.27 14.53
C PRO A 165 2.77 -6.89 14.77
N GLU A 166 3.59 -5.84 14.87
CA GLU A 166 3.17 -4.46 15.10
C GLU A 166 2.35 -3.93 13.91
N GLY A 167 2.81 -4.20 12.69
CA GLY A 167 2.06 -3.85 11.47
C GLY A 167 0.74 -4.61 11.37
N TYR A 168 0.73 -5.88 11.79
CA TYR A 168 -0.49 -6.68 11.82
C TYR A 168 -1.53 -6.13 12.82
N GLU A 169 -1.09 -5.59 13.97
CA GLU A 169 -1.98 -4.91 14.91
C GLU A 169 -2.63 -3.65 14.29
N LEU A 170 -1.88 -2.88 13.47
CA LEU A 170 -2.45 -1.75 12.74
C LEU A 170 -3.53 -2.20 11.75
N LEU A 171 -3.29 -3.30 11.04
CA LEU A 171 -4.29 -3.89 10.16
C LEU A 171 -5.54 -4.33 10.93
N LYS A 172 -5.39 -4.97 12.10
CA LYS A 172 -6.54 -5.37 12.92
C LYS A 172 -7.39 -4.18 13.36
N GLN A 173 -6.77 -3.05 13.70
CA GLN A 173 -7.49 -1.81 14.06
C GLN A 173 -8.34 -1.28 12.88
N LEU A 174 -7.86 -1.42 11.65
CA LEU A 174 -8.59 -1.00 10.44
C LEU A 174 -9.72 -1.97 10.05
N ARG A 175 -9.58 -3.24 10.44
CA ARG A 175 -10.60 -4.25 10.17
C ARG A 175 -11.79 -4.17 11.12
N GLY A 176 -11.63 -3.59 12.29
CA GLY A 176 -12.69 -3.45 13.33
C GLY A 176 -12.98 -4.75 14.03
#